data_682492f82be0395a0f4fb5a1af15460b
#
_entry.id   682492f82be0395a0f4fb5a1af15460b
#
_cell.length_a   1.000
_cell.length_b   1.000
_cell.length_c   1.000
_cell.angle_alpha   90.00
_cell.angle_beta   90.00
_cell.angle_gamma   90.00
#
_symmetry.space_group_name_H-M   'P 1'
#
loop_
_entity.id
_entity.type
_entity.pdbx_description
1 polymer ?
#
loop_
_entity_poly.entity_id
_entity_poly.type
_entity_poly.pdbx_seq_one_letter_code
_entity_poly.pdbx_strand_id
1 'polypeptide(L)'
;MKIEELYQVYKAKPSIQTDTRKLQKGDLYFALKGPNFNGNSFAQKAIEQGAAYAIIDEAAFALEGKTILVEDVLETLQALALHHRKQFTIPFLAITGSNGKTTTKELIHAVLSSTFKTYTTDGNLNNHIGVPLTILKIKQDAEMAVIEMGANHQKEIESYCKIALPTQGLITNCGKAHLEGFGGVEGVRKGKGELFDYIRKNGGSIFRMNDYDYLHDMSKGIEKVVTYGTKEADVVGNAVQSDPFLVIELTEGFTGIINTSLVGAYNLPNVLAAVAVGKSFGIADEKIKAAIEAYAPSNSRSQLVNKGSNKIILDAYNANPSSMKAAVDNFAKAEGNVKFLVLGAMAELGSESASEHKSIIDEISHHQWKAVLLVGGDFLKTEHPFLSFSKPEEAGEWLREQNIQDSFLLVKGSRSMQMEKVLNYL
;
A
#
# COMPACT_ATOMS: atom_id res chain seq x y z
N MET A 1 29.27 18.76 -4.18
CA MET A 1 28.54 18.95 -5.48
C MET A 1 27.21 19.62 -5.19
N LYS A 2 26.81 20.65 -5.95
CA LYS A 2 25.48 21.26 -5.84
C LYS A 2 24.41 20.33 -6.46
N ILE A 3 23.17 20.45 -5.99
CA ILE A 3 22.08 19.56 -6.48
C ILE A 3 21.78 19.73 -7.96
N GLU A 4 21.95 20.98 -8.49
CA GLU A 4 21.78 21.28 -9.89
C GLU A 4 22.80 20.55 -10.77
N GLU A 5 24.05 20.41 -10.30
CA GLU A 5 25.11 19.68 -10.99
C GLU A 5 24.83 18.18 -10.99
N LEU A 6 24.43 17.62 -9.83
CA LEU A 6 24.02 16.21 -9.72
C LEU A 6 22.79 15.93 -10.61
N TYR A 7 21.87 16.90 -10.73
CA TYR A 7 20.71 16.76 -11.60
C TYR A 7 21.08 16.67 -13.09
N GLN A 8 22.17 17.34 -13.56
CA GLN A 8 22.66 17.14 -14.92
C GLN A 8 23.23 15.73 -15.12
N VAL A 9 23.94 15.20 -14.12
CA VAL A 9 24.41 13.79 -14.15
C VAL A 9 23.23 12.84 -14.21
N TYR A 10 22.20 13.05 -13.37
CA TYR A 10 20.97 12.27 -13.39
C TYR A 10 20.23 12.34 -14.73
N LYS A 11 20.10 13.51 -15.35
CA LYS A 11 19.47 13.64 -16.69
C LYS A 11 20.19 12.85 -17.78
N ALA A 12 21.52 12.79 -17.70
CA ALA A 12 22.33 12.00 -18.64
C ALA A 12 22.23 10.47 -18.35
N LYS A 13 21.90 10.09 -17.12
CA LYS A 13 21.81 8.70 -16.62
C LYS A 13 20.58 8.56 -15.71
N PRO A 14 19.34 8.57 -16.27
CA PRO A 14 18.12 8.70 -15.47
C PRO A 14 17.64 7.38 -14.85
N SER A 15 18.59 6.61 -14.31
CA SER A 15 18.28 5.35 -13.61
C SER A 15 19.05 5.32 -12.28
N ILE A 16 18.33 5.10 -11.21
CA ILE A 16 18.86 5.08 -9.84
C ILE A 16 18.64 3.72 -9.22
N GLN A 17 19.69 3.23 -8.58
CA GLN A 17 19.67 1.99 -7.82
C GLN A 17 20.25 2.20 -6.40
N THR A 18 19.62 1.57 -5.42
CA THR A 18 20.09 1.50 -4.03
C THR A 18 20.49 0.09 -3.60
N ASP A 19 20.26 -0.90 -4.47
CA ASP A 19 20.56 -2.32 -4.24
C ASP A 19 21.44 -2.86 -5.37
N THR A 20 22.69 -3.21 -5.05
CA THR A 20 23.66 -3.71 -6.04
C THR A 20 23.22 -5.00 -6.73
N ARG A 21 22.32 -5.80 -6.13
CA ARG A 21 21.78 -7.03 -6.74
C ARG A 21 20.84 -6.75 -7.92
N LYS A 22 20.30 -5.52 -8.02
CA LYS A 22 19.38 -5.08 -9.08
C LYS A 22 20.03 -4.09 -10.03
N LEU A 23 21.29 -3.76 -9.81
CA LEU A 23 22.02 -2.75 -10.55
C LEU A 23 22.20 -3.15 -12.01
N GLN A 24 21.95 -2.20 -12.91
CA GLN A 24 22.16 -2.33 -14.35
C GLN A 24 23.28 -1.39 -14.83
N LYS A 25 23.84 -1.70 -16.00
CA LYS A 25 24.88 -0.85 -16.59
C LYS A 25 24.35 0.56 -16.87
N GLY A 26 25.05 1.54 -16.31
CA GLY A 26 24.73 2.95 -16.47
C GLY A 26 23.91 3.55 -15.32
N ASP A 27 23.47 2.77 -14.35
CA ASP A 27 22.76 3.26 -13.17
C ASP A 27 23.61 4.22 -12.32
N LEU A 28 22.95 5.10 -11.60
CA LEU A 28 23.53 5.85 -10.48
C LEU A 28 23.26 5.05 -9.20
N TYR A 29 24.31 4.56 -8.57
CA TYR A 29 24.21 3.85 -7.30
C TYR A 29 24.21 4.83 -6.12
N PHE A 30 23.13 4.85 -5.34
CA PHE A 30 23.05 5.63 -4.09
C PHE A 30 23.35 4.72 -2.90
N ALA A 31 24.48 4.96 -2.26
CA ALA A 31 25.07 4.14 -1.20
C ALA A 31 24.42 4.40 0.16
N LEU A 32 23.11 4.11 0.28
CA LEU A 32 22.34 4.34 1.50
C LEU A 32 22.89 3.53 2.68
N LYS A 33 22.78 4.08 3.88
CA LYS A 33 23.06 3.40 5.14
C LYS A 33 21.77 2.93 5.81
N GLY A 34 21.84 1.80 6.50
CA GLY A 34 20.77 1.26 7.33
C GLY A 34 21.34 0.79 8.67
N PRO A 35 20.47 0.39 9.61
CA PRO A 35 20.91 -0.02 10.95
C PRO A 35 21.94 -1.16 10.97
N ASN A 36 21.90 -2.03 9.96
CA ASN A 36 22.69 -3.26 9.90
C ASN A 36 23.62 -3.33 8.68
N PHE A 37 23.71 -2.26 7.86
CA PHE A 37 24.57 -2.26 6.67
C PHE A 37 25.00 -0.84 6.31
N ASN A 38 26.16 -0.76 5.64
CA ASN A 38 26.70 0.47 5.09
C ASN A 38 26.81 0.34 3.57
N GLY A 39 25.97 1.08 2.83
CA GLY A 39 25.96 1.08 1.37
C GLY A 39 27.27 1.53 0.74
N ASN A 40 28.04 2.40 1.42
CA ASN A 40 29.34 2.89 0.94
C ASN A 40 30.33 1.74 0.66
N SER A 41 30.32 0.69 1.49
CA SER A 41 31.18 -0.49 1.30
C SER A 41 30.92 -1.25 -0.02
N PHE A 42 29.80 -1.00 -0.68
CA PHE A 42 29.44 -1.60 -1.96
C PHE A 42 29.74 -0.70 -3.16
N ALA A 43 30.30 0.50 -2.96
CA ALA A 43 30.55 1.46 -4.05
C ALA A 43 31.46 0.87 -5.14
N GLN A 44 32.59 0.25 -4.75
CA GLN A 44 33.50 -0.41 -5.69
C GLN A 44 32.76 -1.49 -6.50
N LYS A 45 32.03 -2.39 -5.82
CA LYS A 45 31.26 -3.45 -6.46
C LYS A 45 30.21 -2.90 -7.42
N ALA A 46 29.53 -1.81 -7.07
CA ALA A 46 28.58 -1.17 -7.95
C ALA A 46 29.23 -0.66 -9.23
N ILE A 47 30.40 -0.04 -9.15
CA ILE A 47 31.17 0.41 -10.32
C ILE A 47 31.64 -0.78 -11.18
N GLU A 48 32.13 -1.85 -10.57
CA GLU A 48 32.54 -3.08 -11.28
C GLU A 48 31.36 -3.74 -12.01
N GLN A 49 30.16 -3.65 -11.44
CA GLN A 49 28.91 -4.13 -12.07
C GLN A 49 28.38 -3.18 -13.16
N GLY A 50 29.02 -2.04 -13.35
CA GLY A 50 28.71 -1.12 -14.46
C GLY A 50 27.90 0.11 -14.08
N ALA A 51 27.77 0.46 -12.80
CA ALA A 51 27.25 1.76 -12.42
C ALA A 51 28.04 2.88 -13.08
N ALA A 52 27.34 3.92 -13.54
CA ALA A 52 28.00 5.09 -14.12
C ALA A 52 28.76 5.88 -13.04
N TYR A 53 28.11 6.07 -11.90
CA TYR A 53 28.66 6.70 -10.70
C TYR A 53 28.08 6.05 -9.44
N ALA A 54 28.84 6.08 -8.33
CA ALA A 54 28.33 5.79 -7.00
C ALA A 54 28.32 7.09 -6.17
N ILE A 55 27.16 7.43 -5.60
CA ILE A 55 26.96 8.54 -4.68
C ILE A 55 27.23 8.00 -3.27
N ILE A 56 28.24 8.56 -2.59
CA ILE A 56 28.75 8.11 -1.30
C ILE A 56 28.82 9.26 -0.31
N ASP A 57 28.77 8.98 0.99
CA ASP A 57 28.97 9.98 2.05
C ASP A 57 30.16 9.67 2.99
N GLU A 58 31.00 8.70 2.61
CA GLU A 58 32.23 8.36 3.33
C GLU A 58 33.45 8.40 2.37
N ALA A 59 34.34 9.34 2.61
CA ALA A 59 35.54 9.57 1.78
C ALA A 59 36.47 8.34 1.67
N ALA A 60 36.42 7.43 2.65
CA ALA A 60 37.24 6.20 2.65
C ALA A 60 36.85 5.25 1.47
N PHE A 61 35.65 5.39 0.89
CA PHE A 61 35.19 4.58 -0.24
C PHE A 61 35.25 5.34 -1.57
N ALA A 62 35.93 6.48 -1.61
CA ALA A 62 36.04 7.29 -2.81
C ALA A 62 36.90 6.58 -3.89
N LEU A 63 36.41 6.58 -5.12
CA LEU A 63 37.07 6.06 -6.33
C LEU A 63 37.17 7.20 -7.32
N GLU A 64 38.41 7.53 -7.76
CA GLU A 64 38.67 8.66 -8.65
C GLU A 64 37.84 8.58 -9.94
N GLY A 65 37.14 9.65 -10.26
CA GLY A 65 36.30 9.76 -11.47
C GLY A 65 35.08 8.83 -11.51
N LYS A 66 34.79 8.06 -10.42
CA LYS A 66 33.71 7.08 -10.34
C LYS A 66 32.74 7.29 -9.19
N THR A 67 33.15 8.02 -8.17
CA THR A 67 32.30 8.34 -7.03
C THR A 67 32.02 9.83 -6.93
N ILE A 68 30.85 10.15 -6.39
CA ILE A 68 30.42 11.50 -6.04
C ILE A 68 30.24 11.53 -4.53
N LEU A 69 31.15 12.23 -3.84
CA LEU A 69 31.09 12.39 -2.39
C LEU A 69 30.10 13.50 -2.03
N VAL A 70 29.17 13.20 -1.14
CA VAL A 70 28.14 14.10 -0.60
C VAL A 70 28.19 14.10 0.94
N GLU A 71 27.46 14.99 1.59
CA GLU A 71 27.38 15.02 3.07
C GLU A 71 26.54 13.87 3.63
N ASP A 72 25.37 13.63 3.03
CA ASP A 72 24.45 12.53 3.35
C ASP A 72 23.79 12.02 2.06
N VAL A 73 23.84 10.71 1.84
CA VAL A 73 23.31 10.08 0.61
C VAL A 73 21.79 10.12 0.57
N LEU A 74 21.13 9.95 1.72
CA LEU A 74 19.66 9.97 1.79
C LEU A 74 19.12 11.37 1.57
N GLU A 75 19.65 12.37 2.23
CA GLU A 75 19.27 13.77 2.04
C GLU A 75 19.52 14.21 0.59
N THR A 76 20.63 13.77 -0.01
CA THR A 76 20.94 14.02 -1.43
C THR A 76 19.92 13.38 -2.36
N LEU A 77 19.51 12.14 -2.10
CA LEU A 77 18.45 11.46 -2.87
C LEU A 77 17.13 12.23 -2.80
N GLN A 78 16.74 12.66 -1.60
CA GLN A 78 15.52 13.44 -1.36
C GLN A 78 15.57 14.82 -2.01
N ALA A 79 16.70 15.51 -1.92
CA ALA A 79 16.90 16.81 -2.58
C ALA A 79 16.89 16.68 -4.09
N LEU A 80 17.49 15.63 -4.66
CA LEU A 80 17.43 15.34 -6.09
C LEU A 80 16.01 15.08 -6.56
N ALA A 81 15.24 14.30 -5.79
CA ALA A 81 13.83 14.03 -6.07
C ALA A 81 12.98 15.30 -6.03
N LEU A 82 13.17 16.15 -5.02
CA LEU A 82 12.49 17.44 -4.93
C LEU A 82 12.86 18.37 -6.10
N HIS A 83 14.14 18.41 -6.48
CA HIS A 83 14.58 19.19 -7.64
C HIS A 83 13.92 18.68 -8.93
N HIS A 84 13.87 17.37 -9.12
CA HIS A 84 13.18 16.73 -10.24
C HIS A 84 11.67 17.00 -10.21
N ARG A 85 11.01 16.85 -9.05
CA ARG A 85 9.58 17.17 -8.87
C ARG A 85 9.22 18.60 -9.33
N LYS A 86 10.07 19.55 -9.04
CA LYS A 86 9.86 20.96 -9.42
C LYS A 86 9.92 21.22 -10.93
N GLN A 87 10.33 20.23 -11.74
CA GLN A 87 10.32 20.36 -13.20
C GLN A 87 8.94 20.06 -13.82
N PHE A 88 7.96 19.62 -12.99
CA PHE A 88 6.63 19.22 -13.46
C PHE A 88 5.55 20.13 -12.92
N THR A 89 4.61 20.49 -13.80
CA THR A 89 3.38 21.23 -13.48
C THR A 89 2.13 20.33 -13.48
N ILE A 90 2.29 19.05 -13.78
CA ILE A 90 1.21 18.05 -13.81
C ILE A 90 0.60 17.80 -12.42
N PRO A 91 -0.63 17.26 -12.34
CA PRO A 91 -1.21 16.84 -11.09
C PRO A 91 -0.41 15.72 -10.40
N PHE A 92 -0.21 15.86 -9.09
CA PHE A 92 0.38 14.85 -8.22
C PHE A 92 -0.65 14.49 -7.13
N LEU A 93 -1.24 13.30 -7.24
CA LEU A 93 -2.15 12.77 -6.25
C LEU A 93 -1.40 11.94 -5.21
N ALA A 94 -1.36 12.39 -3.96
CA ALA A 94 -0.81 11.61 -2.86
C ALA A 94 -1.90 10.78 -2.18
N ILE A 95 -1.58 9.52 -1.87
CA ILE A 95 -2.49 8.57 -1.22
C ILE A 95 -1.85 8.05 0.07
N THR A 96 -2.54 8.21 1.20
CA THR A 96 -2.16 7.57 2.46
C THR A 96 -3.36 6.90 3.14
N GLY A 97 -3.16 6.28 4.28
CA GLY A 97 -4.19 5.64 5.10
C GLY A 97 -3.68 4.37 5.79
N SER A 98 -4.52 3.79 6.63
CA SER A 98 -4.20 2.54 7.32
C SER A 98 -4.31 1.33 6.39
N ASN A 99 -5.45 1.17 5.73
CA ASN A 99 -5.76 0.05 4.85
C ASN A 99 -6.15 0.54 3.45
N GLY A 100 -6.01 -0.31 2.43
CA GLY A 100 -6.48 -0.03 1.07
C GLY A 100 -5.59 0.88 0.23
N LYS A 101 -4.51 1.47 0.74
CA LYS A 101 -3.62 2.38 0.00
C LYS A 101 -3.20 1.85 -1.37
N THR A 102 -2.59 0.68 -1.40
CA THR A 102 -2.05 0.10 -2.65
C THR A 102 -3.17 -0.27 -3.61
N THR A 103 -4.26 -0.89 -3.13
CA THR A 103 -5.42 -1.22 -3.97
C THR A 103 -6.04 0.03 -4.57
N THR A 104 -6.25 1.08 -3.76
CA THR A 104 -6.76 2.38 -4.23
C THR A 104 -5.80 3.00 -5.25
N LYS A 105 -4.50 3.00 -4.97
CA LYS A 105 -3.46 3.50 -5.89
C LYS A 105 -3.49 2.77 -7.23
N GLU A 106 -3.59 1.44 -7.22
CA GLU A 106 -3.60 0.62 -8.44
C GLU A 106 -4.87 0.82 -9.25
N LEU A 107 -6.04 0.89 -8.59
CA LEU A 107 -7.31 1.20 -9.24
C LEU A 107 -7.29 2.61 -9.86
N ILE A 108 -6.82 3.61 -9.13
CA ILE A 108 -6.68 4.99 -9.63
C ILE A 108 -5.70 5.03 -10.80
N HIS A 109 -4.57 4.33 -10.68
CA HIS A 109 -3.61 4.24 -11.77
C HIS A 109 -4.22 3.59 -13.02
N ALA A 110 -4.97 2.50 -12.88
CA ALA A 110 -5.66 1.86 -14.00
C ALA A 110 -6.65 2.82 -14.68
N VAL A 111 -7.47 3.53 -13.89
CA VAL A 111 -8.44 4.51 -14.39
C VAL A 111 -7.75 5.66 -15.11
N LEU A 112 -6.77 6.31 -14.48
CA LEU A 112 -6.05 7.45 -15.07
C LEU A 112 -5.27 7.05 -16.31
N SER A 113 -4.64 5.86 -16.32
CA SER A 113 -3.86 5.34 -17.45
C SER A 113 -4.71 4.99 -18.68
N SER A 114 -6.04 4.89 -18.52
CA SER A 114 -6.96 4.73 -19.65
C SER A 114 -6.99 5.95 -20.58
N THR A 115 -6.47 7.09 -20.12
CA THR A 115 -6.54 8.36 -20.84
C THR A 115 -5.23 9.16 -20.78
N PHE A 116 -4.50 9.10 -19.66
CA PHE A 116 -3.30 9.91 -19.40
C PHE A 116 -2.06 9.03 -19.22
N LYS A 117 -0.89 9.55 -19.61
CA LYS A 117 0.40 8.94 -19.27
C LYS A 117 0.66 9.09 -17.77
N THR A 118 0.29 8.07 -16.99
CA THR A 118 0.27 8.10 -15.53
C THR A 118 1.44 7.33 -14.94
N TYR A 119 2.19 7.96 -14.05
CA TYR A 119 3.24 7.33 -13.24
C TYR A 119 2.75 7.08 -11.82
N THR A 120 3.18 5.98 -11.22
CA THR A 120 2.76 5.61 -9.86
C THR A 120 3.87 4.93 -9.08
N THR A 121 3.69 4.85 -7.77
CA THR A 121 4.55 4.11 -6.85
C THR A 121 4.55 2.62 -7.16
N ASP A 122 5.73 2.06 -7.39
CA ASP A 122 5.90 0.62 -7.61
C ASP A 122 5.93 -0.13 -6.27
N GLY A 123 5.20 -1.24 -6.21
CA GLY A 123 5.20 -2.12 -5.04
C GLY A 123 4.94 -1.37 -3.74
N ASN A 124 5.90 -1.41 -2.82
CA ASN A 124 5.87 -0.77 -1.50
C ASN A 124 6.87 0.38 -1.34
N LEU A 125 7.28 1.04 -2.44
CA LEU A 125 8.20 2.18 -2.43
C LEU A 125 7.50 3.46 -1.92
N ASN A 126 6.96 3.41 -0.70
CA ASN A 126 6.07 4.41 -0.13
C ASN A 126 6.61 5.08 1.14
N ASN A 127 7.91 4.89 1.45
CA ASN A 127 8.59 5.46 2.61
C ASN A 127 9.59 6.57 2.20
N HIS A 128 10.44 7.03 3.15
CA HIS A 128 11.42 8.11 2.98
C HIS A 128 12.50 7.85 1.90
N ILE A 129 12.66 6.61 1.43
CA ILE A 129 13.51 6.22 0.30
C ILE A 129 12.64 6.00 -0.95
N GLY A 130 11.52 5.30 -0.79
CA GLY A 130 10.66 4.88 -1.89
C GLY A 130 9.95 6.04 -2.59
N VAL A 131 9.48 7.05 -1.83
CA VAL A 131 8.84 8.25 -2.41
C VAL A 131 9.82 9.03 -3.30
N PRO A 132 11.06 9.35 -2.87
CA PRO A 132 12.08 9.91 -3.76
C PRO A 132 12.34 9.08 -5.01
N LEU A 133 12.51 7.77 -4.87
CA LEU A 133 12.76 6.87 -6.01
C LEU A 133 11.57 6.84 -6.98
N THR A 134 10.34 6.86 -6.48
CA THR A 134 9.13 6.97 -7.30
C THR A 134 9.12 8.25 -8.12
N ILE A 135 9.42 9.39 -7.49
CA ILE A 135 9.46 10.70 -8.16
C ILE A 135 10.52 10.72 -9.25
N LEU A 136 11.72 10.20 -8.97
CA LEU A 136 12.84 10.16 -9.93
C LEU A 136 12.61 9.21 -11.12
N LYS A 137 11.60 8.33 -11.08
CA LYS A 137 11.17 7.53 -12.24
C LYS A 137 10.25 8.27 -13.20
N ILE A 138 9.66 9.39 -12.80
CA ILE A 138 8.71 10.16 -13.60
C ILE A 138 9.47 10.81 -14.76
N LYS A 139 9.04 10.55 -15.99
CA LYS A 139 9.64 11.11 -17.19
C LYS A 139 8.93 12.38 -17.63
N GLN A 140 9.55 13.14 -18.53
CA GLN A 140 9.03 14.41 -19.04
C GLN A 140 7.71 14.29 -19.83
N ASP A 141 7.36 13.08 -20.26
CA ASP A 141 6.11 12.78 -20.95
C ASP A 141 4.94 12.44 -19.99
N ALA A 142 5.17 12.56 -18.68
CA ALA A 142 4.13 12.32 -17.69
C ALA A 142 3.03 13.38 -17.76
N GLU A 143 1.78 12.93 -17.67
CA GLU A 143 0.59 13.79 -17.58
C GLU A 143 -0.02 13.74 -16.18
N MET A 144 0.20 12.64 -15.44
CA MET A 144 -0.30 12.41 -14.09
C MET A 144 0.72 11.64 -13.25
N ALA A 145 0.69 11.87 -11.93
CA ALA A 145 1.47 11.09 -10.98
C ALA A 145 0.62 10.70 -9.75
N VAL A 146 0.71 9.44 -9.32
CA VAL A 146 0.03 8.91 -8.14
C VAL A 146 1.08 8.39 -7.16
N ILE A 147 1.21 9.03 -6.00
CA ILE A 147 2.26 8.75 -5.02
C ILE A 147 1.66 8.14 -3.76
N GLU A 148 1.95 6.88 -3.52
CA GLU A 148 1.58 6.21 -2.27
C GLU A 148 2.54 6.64 -1.15
N MET A 149 1.98 7.02 0.01
CA MET A 149 2.72 7.46 1.20
C MET A 149 2.35 6.57 2.39
N GLY A 150 3.25 5.66 2.75
CA GLY A 150 3.15 4.83 3.95
C GLY A 150 3.82 5.53 5.14
N ALA A 151 3.28 5.38 6.35
CA ALA A 151 3.90 5.91 7.54
C ALA A 151 3.61 5.03 8.75
N ASN A 152 4.60 4.94 9.64
CA ASN A 152 4.55 4.25 10.93
C ASN A 152 4.59 5.24 12.09
N HIS A 153 5.04 6.48 11.85
CA HIS A 153 5.18 7.55 12.86
C HIS A 153 4.59 8.86 12.34
N GLN A 154 4.30 9.77 13.27
CA GLN A 154 3.97 11.14 12.93
C GLN A 154 5.16 11.84 12.28
N LYS A 155 4.92 12.88 11.46
CA LYS A 155 5.88 13.67 10.70
C LYS A 155 6.47 12.98 9.46
N GLU A 156 6.17 11.72 9.21
CA GLU A 156 6.64 11.03 8.01
C GLU A 156 5.88 11.49 6.77
N ILE A 157 4.53 11.54 6.82
CA ILE A 157 3.72 12.05 5.69
C ILE A 157 4.04 13.50 5.40
N GLU A 158 4.21 14.36 6.43
CA GLU A 158 4.64 15.74 6.25
C GLU A 158 5.97 15.82 5.47
N SER A 159 6.93 14.97 5.82
CA SER A 159 8.22 14.94 5.14
C SER A 159 8.11 14.53 3.68
N TYR A 160 7.28 13.53 3.38
CA TYR A 160 7.05 13.07 2.00
C TYR A 160 6.30 14.13 1.17
N CYS A 161 5.38 14.87 1.78
CA CYS A 161 4.70 15.98 1.11
C CYS A 161 5.68 17.11 0.73
N LYS A 162 6.71 17.36 1.53
CA LYS A 162 7.76 18.36 1.21
C LYS A 162 8.61 17.96 0.00
N ILE A 163 8.68 16.67 -0.33
CA ILE A 163 9.42 16.15 -1.48
C ILE A 163 8.50 16.02 -2.69
N ALA A 164 7.32 15.39 -2.51
CA ALA A 164 6.38 15.10 -3.59
C ALA A 164 5.58 16.32 -4.04
N LEU A 165 5.44 17.36 -3.20
CA LEU A 165 4.63 18.55 -3.45
C LEU A 165 3.27 18.20 -4.07
N PRO A 166 2.42 17.39 -3.39
CA PRO A 166 1.16 16.93 -3.95
C PRO A 166 0.20 18.08 -4.17
N THR A 167 -0.52 18.04 -5.30
CA THR A 167 -1.60 18.99 -5.65
C THR A 167 -2.96 18.46 -5.22
N GLN A 168 -3.05 17.12 -5.02
CA GLN A 168 -4.24 16.46 -4.52
C GLN A 168 -3.88 15.45 -3.44
N GLY A 169 -4.84 15.19 -2.54
CA GLY A 169 -4.69 14.24 -1.45
C GLY A 169 -5.88 13.30 -1.28
N LEU A 170 -5.59 12.05 -0.90
CA LEU A 170 -6.59 11.06 -0.54
C LEU A 170 -6.13 10.30 0.71
N ILE A 171 -6.98 10.23 1.72
CA ILE A 171 -6.81 9.38 2.90
C ILE A 171 -7.85 8.27 2.80
N THR A 172 -7.40 7.02 2.61
CA THR A 172 -8.32 5.88 2.47
C THR A 172 -9.11 5.63 3.75
N ASN A 173 -8.43 5.55 4.88
CA ASN A 173 -9.01 5.45 6.22
C ASN A 173 -7.94 5.62 7.30
N CYS A 174 -8.39 5.78 8.57
CA CYS A 174 -7.54 5.84 9.77
C CYS A 174 -7.96 4.74 10.76
N GLY A 175 -7.71 3.48 10.39
CA GLY A 175 -7.96 2.32 11.24
C GLY A 175 -6.78 2.01 12.17
N LYS A 176 -6.92 0.95 12.98
CA LYS A 176 -5.90 0.45 13.92
C LYS A 176 -4.73 -0.17 13.15
N ALA A 177 -3.73 0.63 12.79
CA ALA A 177 -2.52 0.20 12.11
C ALA A 177 -1.32 0.95 12.68
N HIS A 178 -0.18 0.26 12.86
CA HIS A 178 1.06 0.83 13.38
C HIS A 178 0.86 1.57 14.73
N LEU A 179 0.02 1.01 15.61
CA LEU A 179 -0.39 1.65 16.87
C LEU A 179 0.79 2.01 17.77
N GLU A 180 1.81 1.15 17.78
CA GLU A 180 3.06 1.36 18.54
C GLU A 180 3.74 2.67 18.11
N GLY A 181 4.00 2.85 16.82
CA GLY A 181 4.73 4.01 16.31
C GLY A 181 3.94 5.31 16.34
N PHE A 182 2.62 5.23 16.18
CA PHE A 182 1.75 6.42 16.24
C PHE A 182 1.30 6.80 17.65
N GLY A 183 1.38 5.88 18.63
CA GLY A 183 0.86 6.12 19.99
C GLY A 183 -0.66 6.05 20.06
N GLY A 184 -1.29 5.08 19.33
CA GLY A 184 -2.73 4.84 19.34
C GLY A 184 -3.49 5.46 18.15
N VAL A 185 -4.81 5.28 18.14
CA VAL A 185 -5.69 5.66 17.01
C VAL A 185 -5.67 7.16 16.71
N GLU A 186 -5.66 8.01 17.72
CA GLU A 186 -5.59 9.46 17.53
C GLU A 186 -4.24 9.89 16.91
N GLY A 187 -3.15 9.22 17.28
CA GLY A 187 -1.85 9.40 16.64
C GLY A 187 -1.88 8.99 15.16
N VAL A 188 -2.58 7.90 14.81
CA VAL A 188 -2.80 7.49 13.41
C VAL A 188 -3.55 8.59 12.64
N ARG A 189 -4.64 9.12 13.19
CA ARG A 189 -5.42 10.22 12.56
C ARG A 189 -4.55 11.45 12.33
N LYS A 190 -3.78 11.85 13.35
CA LYS A 190 -2.88 13.00 13.28
C LYS A 190 -1.80 12.79 12.21
N GLY A 191 -1.12 11.64 12.21
CA GLY A 191 -0.05 11.35 11.24
C GLY A 191 -0.56 11.24 9.79
N LYS A 192 -1.73 10.59 9.56
CA LYS A 192 -2.32 10.54 8.21
C LYS A 192 -2.88 11.91 7.81
N GLY A 193 -3.40 12.69 8.77
CA GLY A 193 -3.91 14.04 8.58
C GLY A 193 -2.88 15.05 8.08
N GLU A 194 -1.59 14.80 8.28
CA GLU A 194 -0.50 15.63 7.76
C GLU A 194 -0.59 15.85 6.24
N LEU A 195 -1.17 14.89 5.49
CA LEU A 195 -1.46 15.08 4.06
C LEU A 195 -2.50 16.19 3.85
N PHE A 196 -3.61 16.15 4.57
CA PHE A 196 -4.66 17.15 4.45
C PHE A 196 -4.20 18.52 4.94
N ASP A 197 -3.36 18.56 5.98
CA ASP A 197 -2.74 19.80 6.46
C ASP A 197 -1.83 20.43 5.39
N TYR A 198 -1.05 19.61 4.69
CA TYR A 198 -0.23 20.07 3.57
C TYR A 198 -1.10 20.64 2.43
N ILE A 199 -2.14 19.90 2.01
CA ILE A 199 -3.06 20.31 0.93
C ILE A 199 -3.78 21.61 1.29
N ARG A 200 -4.29 21.74 2.53
CA ARG A 200 -4.93 22.94 3.04
C ARG A 200 -4.02 24.17 2.93
N LYS A 201 -2.77 24.01 3.38
CA LYS A 201 -1.78 25.09 3.35
C LYS A 201 -1.41 25.54 1.94
N ASN A 202 -1.47 24.65 0.95
CA ASN A 202 -1.00 24.89 -0.41
C ASN A 202 -2.15 25.06 -1.43
N GLY A 203 -3.41 25.15 -0.99
CA GLY A 203 -4.58 25.41 -1.86
C GLY A 203 -4.92 24.28 -2.84
N GLY A 204 -4.54 23.05 -2.52
CA GLY A 204 -4.85 21.87 -3.32
C GLY A 204 -6.29 21.37 -3.14
N SER A 205 -6.59 20.18 -3.65
CA SER A 205 -7.87 19.49 -3.52
C SER A 205 -7.75 18.13 -2.86
N ILE A 206 -8.85 17.60 -2.36
CA ILE A 206 -8.88 16.26 -1.77
C ILE A 206 -10.03 15.42 -2.31
N PHE A 207 -9.84 14.10 -2.25
CA PHE A 207 -10.88 13.09 -2.41
C PHE A 207 -11.20 12.52 -1.03
N ARG A 208 -12.46 12.58 -0.60
CA ARG A 208 -12.88 12.21 0.74
C ARG A 208 -14.02 11.20 0.75
N MET A 209 -13.81 10.09 1.49
CA MET A 209 -14.90 9.16 1.81
C MET A 209 -15.89 9.85 2.75
N ASN A 210 -17.15 9.97 2.30
CA ASN A 210 -18.16 10.74 3.01
C ASN A 210 -18.77 9.97 4.20
N ASP A 211 -18.71 8.65 4.19
CA ASP A 211 -19.23 7.81 5.27
C ASP A 211 -18.34 7.79 6.52
N TYR A 212 -17.19 8.46 6.50
CA TYR A 212 -16.26 8.50 7.64
C TYR A 212 -16.24 9.89 8.31
N ASP A 213 -17.04 10.06 9.36
CA ASP A 213 -17.19 11.33 10.08
C ASP A 213 -15.85 12.00 10.44
N TYR A 214 -14.88 11.21 10.90
CA TYR A 214 -13.57 11.76 11.26
C TYR A 214 -12.82 12.40 10.06
N LEU A 215 -13.09 11.99 8.83
CA LEU A 215 -12.51 12.63 7.64
C LEU A 215 -13.14 14.00 7.38
N HIS A 216 -14.39 14.22 7.77
CA HIS A 216 -15.02 15.53 7.71
C HIS A 216 -14.26 16.52 8.59
N ASP A 217 -13.97 16.13 9.85
CA ASP A 217 -13.21 16.98 10.77
C ASP A 217 -11.78 17.22 10.27
N MET A 218 -11.11 16.19 9.79
CA MET A 218 -9.75 16.30 9.26
C MET A 218 -9.66 17.19 8.00
N SER A 219 -10.74 17.32 7.23
CA SER A 219 -10.79 18.10 5.99
C SER A 219 -11.28 19.54 6.17
N LYS A 220 -11.67 19.96 7.36
CA LYS A 220 -12.13 21.34 7.62
C LYS A 220 -11.14 22.38 7.09
N GLY A 221 -11.63 23.39 6.39
CA GLY A 221 -10.83 24.47 5.81
C GLY A 221 -10.13 24.13 4.49
N ILE A 222 -10.40 22.97 3.88
CA ILE A 222 -10.02 22.65 2.50
C ILE A 222 -11.21 23.00 1.60
N GLU A 223 -11.01 23.92 0.66
CA GLU A 223 -12.11 24.44 -0.17
C GLU A 223 -12.55 23.47 -1.27
N LYS A 224 -11.60 22.74 -1.86
CA LYS A 224 -11.84 21.84 -3.00
C LYS A 224 -11.88 20.40 -2.52
N VAL A 225 -13.09 19.89 -2.32
CA VAL A 225 -13.34 18.52 -1.85
C VAL A 225 -14.24 17.81 -2.85
N VAL A 226 -13.78 16.68 -3.39
CA VAL A 226 -14.59 15.74 -4.15
C VAL A 226 -14.93 14.57 -3.22
N THR A 227 -16.21 14.26 -3.10
CA THR A 227 -16.72 13.28 -2.14
C THR A 227 -17.11 11.97 -2.84
N TYR A 228 -16.95 10.87 -2.14
CA TYR A 228 -17.45 9.56 -2.57
C TYR A 228 -17.96 8.80 -1.34
N GLY A 229 -18.95 7.94 -1.53
CA GLY A 229 -19.56 7.20 -0.41
C GLY A 229 -20.74 6.35 -0.80
N THR A 230 -21.46 5.87 0.21
CA THR A 230 -22.69 5.07 0.00
C THR A 230 -23.93 5.95 -0.07
N LYS A 231 -23.81 7.23 0.26
CA LYS A 231 -24.88 8.24 0.22
C LYS A 231 -24.30 9.66 0.25
N GLU A 232 -25.10 10.63 -0.20
CA GLU A 232 -24.83 12.07 -0.03
C GLU A 232 -23.41 12.50 -0.45
N ALA A 233 -22.95 12.07 -1.61
CA ALA A 233 -21.63 12.34 -2.15
C ALA A 233 -21.66 12.61 -3.66
N ASP A 234 -20.58 13.16 -4.23
CA ASP A 234 -20.47 13.40 -5.68
C ASP A 234 -20.43 12.08 -6.46
N VAL A 235 -19.93 11.02 -5.84
CA VAL A 235 -19.98 9.65 -6.36
C VAL A 235 -20.62 8.75 -5.31
N VAL A 236 -21.77 8.15 -5.64
CA VAL A 236 -22.49 7.24 -4.75
C VAL A 236 -22.57 5.86 -5.37
N GLY A 237 -22.22 4.85 -4.57
CA GLY A 237 -22.37 3.45 -4.99
C GLY A 237 -22.44 2.50 -3.81
N ASN A 238 -23.11 1.37 -4.03
CA ASN A 238 -23.33 0.34 -3.02
C ASN A 238 -22.90 -1.03 -3.54
N ALA A 239 -22.43 -1.87 -2.62
CA ALA A 239 -22.16 -3.26 -2.94
C ALA A 239 -23.49 -4.02 -3.09
N VAL A 240 -23.75 -4.57 -4.27
CA VAL A 240 -24.91 -5.43 -4.54
C VAL A 240 -24.55 -6.91 -4.45
N GLN A 241 -23.25 -7.23 -4.54
CA GLN A 241 -22.69 -8.56 -4.33
C GLN A 241 -21.26 -8.42 -3.77
N SER A 242 -20.80 -9.37 -2.95
CA SER A 242 -19.42 -9.39 -2.43
C SER A 242 -18.77 -10.78 -2.43
N ASP A 243 -19.44 -11.78 -2.95
CA ASP A 243 -18.96 -13.16 -3.07
C ASP A 243 -19.21 -13.72 -4.48
N PRO A 244 -18.22 -14.32 -5.17
CA PRO A 244 -16.79 -14.29 -4.78
C PRO A 244 -16.13 -12.93 -4.99
N PHE A 245 -16.73 -12.08 -5.85
CA PHE A 245 -16.21 -10.77 -6.18
C PHE A 245 -17.22 -9.67 -5.88
N LEU A 246 -16.67 -8.50 -5.58
CA LEU A 246 -17.45 -7.30 -5.33
C LEU A 246 -18.09 -6.78 -6.63
N VAL A 247 -19.41 -6.67 -6.63
CA VAL A 247 -20.22 -5.99 -7.67
C VAL A 247 -20.82 -4.73 -7.05
N ILE A 248 -20.67 -3.61 -7.73
CA ILE A 248 -21.07 -2.29 -7.25
C ILE A 248 -22.12 -1.71 -8.19
N GLU A 249 -23.22 -1.23 -7.63
CA GLU A 249 -24.17 -0.36 -8.31
C GLU A 249 -23.86 1.09 -7.98
N LEU A 250 -23.59 1.89 -9.01
CA LEU A 250 -23.38 3.34 -8.90
C LEU A 250 -24.70 4.04 -9.21
N THR A 251 -25.03 5.05 -8.39
CA THR A 251 -26.26 5.86 -8.53
C THR A 251 -25.97 7.35 -8.76
N GLU A 252 -24.79 7.83 -8.33
CA GLU A 252 -24.31 9.19 -8.56
C GLU A 252 -22.87 9.18 -9.09
N GLY A 253 -22.48 10.21 -9.81
CA GLY A 253 -21.25 10.29 -10.58
C GLY A 253 -21.43 9.75 -11.99
N PHE A 254 -21.88 8.51 -12.13
CA PHE A 254 -22.61 7.94 -13.27
C PHE A 254 -23.48 6.76 -12.76
N THR A 255 -24.46 6.35 -13.57
CA THR A 255 -25.35 5.23 -13.20
C THR A 255 -24.90 3.96 -13.92
N GLY A 256 -24.73 2.86 -13.19
CA GLY A 256 -24.37 1.59 -13.78
C GLY A 256 -23.79 0.57 -12.81
N ILE A 257 -23.52 -0.62 -13.32
CA ILE A 257 -22.92 -1.73 -12.57
C ILE A 257 -21.45 -1.86 -12.94
N ILE A 258 -20.60 -2.02 -11.93
CA ILE A 258 -19.17 -2.37 -12.07
C ILE A 258 -18.95 -3.76 -11.48
N ASN A 259 -18.47 -4.70 -12.31
CA ASN A 259 -18.10 -6.05 -11.91
C ASN A 259 -16.59 -6.12 -11.66
N THR A 260 -16.17 -6.19 -10.41
CA THR A 260 -14.74 -6.20 -10.09
C THR A 260 -14.18 -7.61 -9.93
N SER A 261 -12.87 -7.76 -9.96
CA SER A 261 -12.14 -8.97 -9.52
C SER A 261 -11.64 -8.86 -8.07
N LEU A 262 -12.21 -7.94 -7.29
CA LEU A 262 -11.86 -7.72 -5.88
C LEU A 262 -12.74 -8.57 -4.98
N VAL A 263 -12.13 -9.21 -3.99
CA VAL A 263 -12.86 -9.97 -2.96
C VAL A 263 -13.24 -9.04 -1.81
N GLY A 264 -14.53 -9.08 -1.43
CA GLY A 264 -15.02 -8.46 -0.20
C GLY A 264 -15.51 -7.03 -0.33
N ALA A 265 -16.62 -6.75 0.36
CA ALA A 265 -17.28 -5.43 0.39
C ALA A 265 -16.40 -4.32 0.97
N TYR A 266 -15.38 -4.65 1.77
CA TYR A 266 -14.42 -3.67 2.29
C TYR A 266 -13.56 -2.98 1.20
N ASN A 267 -13.62 -3.47 -0.04
CA ASN A 267 -12.99 -2.82 -1.20
C ASN A 267 -13.90 -1.77 -1.87
N LEU A 268 -15.17 -1.66 -1.47
CA LEU A 268 -16.08 -0.65 -2.03
C LEU A 268 -15.50 0.78 -1.97
N PRO A 269 -14.98 1.27 -0.82
CA PRO A 269 -14.40 2.61 -0.77
C PRO A 269 -13.22 2.81 -1.73
N ASN A 270 -12.41 1.76 -1.97
CA ASN A 270 -11.26 1.82 -2.88
C ASN A 270 -11.71 2.02 -4.34
N VAL A 271 -12.78 1.34 -4.74
CA VAL A 271 -13.37 1.46 -6.09
C VAL A 271 -14.04 2.82 -6.26
N LEU A 272 -14.86 3.25 -5.29
CA LEU A 272 -15.53 4.57 -5.35
C LEU A 272 -14.52 5.71 -5.41
N ALA A 273 -13.39 5.61 -4.70
CA ALA A 273 -12.29 6.57 -4.81
C ALA A 273 -11.72 6.64 -6.23
N ALA A 274 -11.53 5.49 -6.90
CA ALA A 274 -11.03 5.46 -8.27
C ALA A 274 -12.04 6.06 -9.26
N VAL A 275 -13.34 5.80 -9.06
CA VAL A 275 -14.42 6.44 -9.85
C VAL A 275 -14.39 7.96 -9.66
N ALA A 276 -14.34 8.43 -8.40
CA ALA A 276 -14.32 9.86 -8.08
C ALA A 276 -13.12 10.59 -8.69
N VAL A 277 -11.94 9.97 -8.63
CA VAL A 277 -10.75 10.50 -9.30
C VAL A 277 -10.93 10.54 -10.81
N GLY A 278 -11.38 9.45 -11.44
CA GLY A 278 -11.63 9.40 -12.89
C GLY A 278 -12.60 10.48 -13.35
N LYS A 279 -13.73 10.65 -12.65
CA LYS A 279 -14.73 11.70 -12.93
C LYS A 279 -14.15 13.10 -12.80
N SER A 280 -13.36 13.33 -11.73
CA SER A 280 -12.73 14.64 -11.49
C SER A 280 -11.76 15.07 -12.60
N PHE A 281 -11.15 14.09 -13.29
CA PHE A 281 -10.26 14.35 -14.43
C PHE A 281 -10.96 14.19 -15.80
N GLY A 282 -12.28 14.10 -15.83
CA GLY A 282 -13.08 14.08 -17.05
C GLY A 282 -12.92 12.80 -17.89
N ILE A 283 -12.53 11.69 -17.29
CA ILE A 283 -12.47 10.40 -17.98
C ILE A 283 -13.90 9.90 -18.24
N ALA A 284 -14.14 9.41 -19.43
CA ALA A 284 -15.46 8.86 -19.82
C ALA A 284 -15.84 7.66 -18.95
N ASP A 285 -17.12 7.55 -18.62
CA ASP A 285 -17.66 6.56 -17.70
C ASP A 285 -17.35 5.12 -18.13
N GLU A 286 -17.43 4.83 -19.43
CA GLU A 286 -17.09 3.54 -20.01
C GLU A 286 -15.62 3.17 -19.81
N LYS A 287 -14.71 4.15 -19.88
CA LYS A 287 -13.27 3.94 -19.65
C LYS A 287 -13.01 3.69 -18.17
N ILE A 288 -13.65 4.45 -17.27
CA ILE A 288 -13.56 4.23 -15.81
C ILE A 288 -14.00 2.82 -15.46
N LYS A 289 -15.20 2.43 -15.93
CA LYS A 289 -15.76 1.10 -15.72
C LYS A 289 -14.84 0.01 -16.26
N ALA A 290 -14.45 0.10 -17.52
CA ALA A 290 -13.60 -0.91 -18.18
C ALA A 290 -12.24 -1.06 -17.47
N ALA A 291 -11.62 0.04 -17.02
CA ALA A 291 -10.34 0.01 -16.31
C ALA A 291 -10.45 -0.68 -14.94
N ILE A 292 -11.55 -0.43 -14.21
CA ILE A 292 -11.80 -1.06 -12.90
C ILE A 292 -12.11 -2.55 -13.07
N GLU A 293 -12.93 -2.92 -14.04
CA GLU A 293 -13.31 -4.32 -14.32
C GLU A 293 -12.11 -5.15 -14.82
N ALA A 294 -11.17 -4.54 -15.55
CA ALA A 294 -9.95 -5.19 -16.01
C ALA A 294 -8.89 -5.34 -14.91
N TYR A 295 -9.02 -4.61 -13.80
CA TYR A 295 -8.05 -4.69 -12.70
C TYR A 295 -8.19 -6.02 -11.94
N ALA A 296 -7.11 -6.78 -11.86
CA ALA A 296 -7.01 -7.98 -11.02
C ALA A 296 -5.96 -7.76 -9.92
N PRO A 297 -6.31 -7.99 -8.64
CA PRO A 297 -5.36 -7.84 -7.54
C PRO A 297 -4.22 -8.83 -7.66
N SER A 298 -3.02 -8.37 -7.29
CA SER A 298 -1.80 -9.17 -7.26
C SER A 298 -1.13 -9.02 -5.89
N ASN A 299 0.02 -9.66 -5.69
CA ASN A 299 0.84 -9.47 -4.49
C ASN A 299 0.14 -9.82 -3.17
N SER A 300 -0.64 -10.90 -3.14
CA SER A 300 -1.30 -11.42 -1.94
C SER A 300 -2.20 -10.39 -1.22
N ARG A 301 -2.93 -9.55 -2.00
CA ARG A 301 -3.88 -8.58 -1.47
C ARG A 301 -5.30 -8.97 -1.88
N SER A 302 -6.03 -9.64 -1.00
CA SER A 302 -7.40 -10.14 -1.22
C SER A 302 -7.55 -10.89 -2.56
N GLN A 303 -6.53 -11.66 -2.92
CA GLN A 303 -6.44 -12.38 -4.18
C GLN A 303 -7.14 -13.74 -4.08
N LEU A 304 -8.05 -14.04 -5.01
CA LEU A 304 -8.61 -15.39 -5.12
C LEU A 304 -7.66 -16.30 -5.90
N VAL A 305 -7.23 -17.39 -5.28
CA VAL A 305 -6.31 -18.38 -5.84
C VAL A 305 -6.95 -19.76 -5.75
N ASN A 306 -6.83 -20.57 -6.80
CA ASN A 306 -7.24 -21.97 -6.78
C ASN A 306 -6.02 -22.89 -6.61
N LYS A 307 -6.14 -23.91 -5.75
CA LYS A 307 -5.17 -24.98 -5.54
C LYS A 307 -5.89 -26.33 -5.52
N GLY A 308 -5.75 -27.11 -6.58
CA GLY A 308 -6.60 -28.29 -6.80
C GLY A 308 -8.07 -27.89 -6.85
N SER A 309 -8.91 -28.53 -6.04
CA SER A 309 -10.32 -28.16 -5.89
C SER A 309 -10.58 -27.05 -4.82
N ASN A 310 -9.53 -26.63 -4.10
CA ASN A 310 -9.67 -25.65 -3.04
C ASN A 310 -9.64 -24.21 -3.56
N LYS A 311 -10.51 -23.34 -3.03
CA LYS A 311 -10.52 -21.90 -3.24
C LYS A 311 -9.83 -21.20 -2.07
N ILE A 312 -8.99 -20.22 -2.32
CA ILE A 312 -8.19 -19.54 -1.29
C ILE A 312 -8.27 -18.04 -1.50
N ILE A 313 -8.75 -17.30 -0.50
CA ILE A 313 -8.54 -15.87 -0.42
C ILE A 313 -7.17 -15.65 0.23
N LEU A 314 -6.19 -15.27 -0.59
CA LEU A 314 -4.84 -14.94 -0.14
C LEU A 314 -4.75 -13.44 0.13
N ASP A 315 -4.69 -13.06 1.40
CA ASP A 315 -4.55 -11.68 1.88
C ASP A 315 -3.36 -11.57 2.87
N ALA A 316 -2.21 -12.08 2.44
CA ALA A 316 -1.03 -12.30 3.27
C ALA A 316 0.04 -11.19 3.12
N TYR A 317 -0.28 -10.06 2.48
CA TYR A 317 0.69 -8.98 2.34
C TYR A 317 0.97 -8.27 3.67
N ASN A 318 -0.07 -7.94 4.43
CA ASN A 318 0.03 -7.39 5.79
C ASN A 318 -1.31 -7.56 6.53
N ALA A 319 -1.27 -7.49 7.86
CA ALA A 319 -2.44 -7.56 8.71
C ALA A 319 -2.33 -6.58 9.88
N ASN A 320 -3.46 -5.95 10.21
CA ASN A 320 -3.69 -5.18 11.42
C ASN A 320 -5.12 -5.46 11.93
N PRO A 321 -5.50 -5.06 13.15
CA PRO A 321 -6.79 -5.41 13.74
C PRO A 321 -7.99 -5.07 12.84
N SER A 322 -8.00 -3.87 12.24
CA SER A 322 -9.11 -3.44 11.38
C SER A 322 -9.24 -4.29 10.11
N SER A 323 -8.11 -4.59 9.45
CA SER A 323 -8.12 -5.40 8.22
C SER A 323 -8.37 -6.88 8.50
N MET A 324 -7.90 -7.39 9.63
CA MET A 324 -8.15 -8.78 10.05
C MET A 324 -9.63 -9.00 10.31
N LYS A 325 -10.25 -8.13 11.14
CA LYS A 325 -11.68 -8.18 11.41
C LYS A 325 -12.50 -8.12 10.12
N ALA A 326 -12.24 -7.14 9.26
CA ALA A 326 -12.98 -6.98 8.00
C ALA A 326 -12.88 -8.22 7.09
N ALA A 327 -11.71 -8.87 7.04
CA ALA A 327 -11.51 -10.09 6.25
C ALA A 327 -12.27 -11.28 6.85
N VAL A 328 -12.23 -11.47 8.17
CA VAL A 328 -12.98 -12.53 8.89
C VAL A 328 -14.47 -12.35 8.72
N ASP A 329 -15.00 -11.13 8.95
CA ASP A 329 -16.43 -10.80 8.81
C ASP A 329 -16.93 -11.05 7.37
N ASN A 330 -16.15 -10.67 6.37
CA ASN A 330 -16.49 -10.91 4.98
C ASN A 330 -16.45 -12.40 4.63
N PHE A 331 -15.43 -13.11 5.08
CA PHE A 331 -15.28 -14.55 4.82
C PHE A 331 -16.34 -15.37 5.54
N ALA A 332 -16.80 -14.96 6.72
CA ALA A 332 -17.90 -15.60 7.42
C ALA A 332 -19.20 -15.59 6.59
N LYS A 333 -19.45 -14.50 5.86
CA LYS A 333 -20.66 -14.32 5.02
C LYS A 333 -20.54 -14.97 3.64
N ALA A 334 -19.32 -15.29 3.18
CA ALA A 334 -19.10 -15.90 1.86
C ALA A 334 -19.78 -17.28 1.77
N GLU A 335 -20.20 -17.68 0.58
CA GLU A 335 -20.79 -19.00 0.33
C GLU A 335 -19.73 -20.10 0.41
N GLY A 336 -20.08 -21.23 1.00
CA GLY A 336 -19.20 -22.40 1.12
C GLY A 336 -19.40 -23.16 2.45
N ASN A 337 -19.50 -24.48 2.36
CA ASN A 337 -19.81 -25.32 3.53
C ASN A 337 -18.57 -25.74 4.33
N VAL A 338 -17.37 -25.71 3.71
CA VAL A 338 -16.12 -26.19 4.34
C VAL A 338 -15.13 -25.04 4.35
N LYS A 339 -15.21 -24.21 5.40
CA LYS A 339 -14.38 -23.01 5.56
C LYS A 339 -13.26 -23.20 6.56
N PHE A 340 -12.05 -22.82 6.15
CA PHE A 340 -10.86 -22.81 7.01
C PHE A 340 -10.35 -21.36 7.17
N LEU A 341 -10.04 -21.00 8.42
CA LEU A 341 -9.26 -19.79 8.71
C LEU A 341 -7.81 -20.17 8.98
N VAL A 342 -6.88 -19.50 8.31
CA VAL A 342 -5.43 -19.66 8.50
C VAL A 342 -4.85 -18.27 8.74
N LEU A 343 -4.76 -17.87 10.00
CA LEU A 343 -4.48 -16.50 10.42
C LEU A 343 -3.13 -16.40 11.10
N GLY A 344 -2.22 -15.65 10.52
CA GLY A 344 -0.94 -15.29 11.12
C GLY A 344 -1.05 -14.05 12.00
N ALA A 345 -0.21 -13.97 13.00
CA ALA A 345 -0.18 -12.88 13.95
C ALA A 345 -0.04 -11.51 13.29
N MET A 346 -0.60 -10.51 13.93
CA MET A 346 -0.45 -9.10 13.57
C MET A 346 0.83 -8.53 14.18
N ALA A 347 1.43 -7.53 13.55
CA ALA A 347 2.65 -6.87 14.00
C ALA A 347 2.40 -5.39 14.32
N GLU A 348 3.39 -4.74 14.97
CA GLU A 348 3.43 -3.29 15.22
C GLU A 348 2.27 -2.77 16.09
N LEU A 349 1.81 -3.57 17.03
CA LEU A 349 0.72 -3.26 17.95
C LEU A 349 1.22 -2.78 19.33
N GLY A 350 2.50 -2.96 19.65
CA GLY A 350 3.09 -2.58 20.92
C GLY A 350 2.36 -3.21 22.12
N SER A 351 2.02 -2.41 23.12
CA SER A 351 1.31 -2.86 24.33
C SER A 351 -0.11 -3.36 24.07
N GLU A 352 -0.72 -3.01 22.92
CA GLU A 352 -2.08 -3.44 22.58
C GLU A 352 -2.12 -4.81 21.90
N SER A 353 -0.96 -5.45 21.64
CA SER A 353 -0.89 -6.67 20.86
C SER A 353 -1.75 -7.81 21.46
N ALA A 354 -1.63 -8.07 22.74
CA ALA A 354 -2.40 -9.14 23.40
C ALA A 354 -3.92 -8.90 23.33
N SER A 355 -4.37 -7.68 23.60
CA SER A 355 -5.79 -7.30 23.56
C SER A 355 -6.38 -7.36 22.16
N GLU A 356 -5.62 -6.93 21.14
CA GLU A 356 -6.08 -6.95 19.76
C GLU A 356 -6.11 -8.39 19.20
N HIS A 357 -5.15 -9.25 19.53
CA HIS A 357 -5.20 -10.69 19.18
C HIS A 357 -6.39 -11.37 19.86
N LYS A 358 -6.65 -11.08 21.15
CA LYS A 358 -7.84 -11.58 21.85
C LYS A 358 -9.14 -11.14 21.18
N SER A 359 -9.24 -9.88 20.78
CA SER A 359 -10.40 -9.35 20.06
C SER A 359 -10.68 -10.09 18.75
N ILE A 360 -9.63 -10.48 18.00
CA ILE A 360 -9.79 -11.30 16.78
C ILE A 360 -10.24 -12.73 17.12
N ILE A 361 -9.71 -13.34 18.17
CA ILE A 361 -10.14 -14.66 18.65
C ILE A 361 -11.62 -14.63 19.03
N ASP A 362 -12.07 -13.58 19.74
CA ASP A 362 -13.47 -13.41 20.11
C ASP A 362 -14.36 -13.26 18.88
N GLU A 363 -13.94 -12.47 17.88
CA GLU A 363 -14.66 -12.34 16.60
C GLU A 363 -14.80 -13.67 15.86
N ILE A 364 -13.70 -14.42 15.73
CA ILE A 364 -13.69 -15.76 15.12
C ILE A 364 -14.70 -16.69 15.80
N SER A 365 -14.81 -16.60 17.12
CA SER A 365 -15.65 -17.48 17.94
C SER A 365 -17.16 -17.24 17.72
N HIS A 366 -17.56 -16.12 17.13
CA HIS A 366 -18.97 -15.85 16.77
C HIS A 366 -19.45 -16.60 15.52
N HIS A 367 -18.55 -17.29 14.81
CA HIS A 367 -18.85 -17.95 13.54
C HIS A 367 -18.49 -19.45 13.59
N GLN A 368 -19.02 -20.21 12.64
CA GLN A 368 -18.71 -21.63 12.51
C GLN A 368 -17.66 -21.85 11.40
N TRP A 369 -16.61 -22.59 11.73
CA TRP A 369 -15.53 -22.94 10.83
C TRP A 369 -15.27 -24.45 10.86
N LYS A 370 -14.80 -25.01 9.75
CA LYS A 370 -14.32 -26.41 9.73
C LYS A 370 -13.08 -26.55 10.63
N ALA A 371 -12.15 -25.60 10.51
CA ALA A 371 -11.05 -25.44 11.44
C ALA A 371 -10.51 -24.01 11.41
N VAL A 372 -9.86 -23.59 12.49
CA VAL A 372 -9.14 -22.33 12.62
C VAL A 372 -7.70 -22.65 13.02
N LEU A 373 -6.76 -22.16 12.22
CA LEU A 373 -5.32 -22.31 12.41
C LEU A 373 -4.74 -20.93 12.71
N LEU A 374 -4.26 -20.75 13.94
CA LEU A 374 -3.64 -19.50 14.40
C LEU A 374 -2.12 -19.68 14.43
N VAL A 375 -1.38 -18.75 13.80
CA VAL A 375 0.04 -18.92 13.53
C VAL A 375 0.86 -17.78 14.14
N GLY A 376 1.72 -18.15 15.09
CA GLY A 376 2.78 -17.28 15.63
C GLY A 376 2.31 -16.16 16.54
N GLY A 377 3.26 -15.32 16.98
CA GLY A 377 3.05 -14.11 17.76
C GLY A 377 2.21 -14.29 19.02
N ASP A 378 1.38 -13.30 19.33
CA ASP A 378 0.54 -13.30 20.51
C ASP A 378 -0.70 -14.19 20.40
N PHE A 379 -1.01 -14.77 19.24
CA PHE A 379 -1.98 -15.87 19.16
C PHE A 379 -1.54 -17.06 20.02
N LEU A 380 -0.24 -17.38 20.05
CA LEU A 380 0.30 -18.48 20.85
C LEU A 380 0.28 -18.21 22.36
N LYS A 381 0.13 -16.96 22.77
CA LYS A 381 0.12 -16.53 24.18
C LYS A 381 -1.30 -16.30 24.72
N THR A 382 -2.29 -16.28 23.84
CA THR A 382 -3.68 -16.02 24.18
C THR A 382 -4.42 -17.35 24.27
N GLU A 383 -5.21 -17.56 25.33
CA GLU A 383 -6.02 -18.77 25.49
C GLU A 383 -7.16 -18.80 24.47
N HIS A 384 -7.31 -19.92 23.75
CA HIS A 384 -8.35 -20.15 22.75
C HIS A 384 -8.52 -21.65 22.43
N PRO A 385 -9.68 -22.08 21.88
CA PRO A 385 -9.95 -23.49 21.57
C PRO A 385 -9.41 -23.94 20.19
N PHE A 386 -8.71 -23.08 19.43
CA PHE A 386 -8.30 -23.31 18.05
C PHE A 386 -6.93 -23.98 17.95
N LEU A 387 -6.56 -24.42 16.74
CA LEU A 387 -5.24 -25.00 16.47
C LEU A 387 -4.17 -23.91 16.47
N SER A 388 -3.03 -24.19 17.07
CA SER A 388 -1.90 -23.28 17.21
C SER A 388 -0.66 -23.82 16.50
N PHE A 389 0.02 -22.96 15.74
CA PHE A 389 1.25 -23.29 15.03
C PHE A 389 2.29 -22.18 15.20
N SER A 390 3.57 -22.55 15.31
CA SER A 390 4.63 -21.55 15.44
C SER A 390 4.97 -20.89 14.12
N LYS A 391 4.79 -21.59 12.99
CA LYS A 391 5.19 -21.19 11.64
C LYS A 391 4.12 -21.52 10.62
N PRO A 392 4.05 -20.77 9.50
CA PRO A 392 3.13 -21.07 8.38
C PRO A 392 3.33 -22.46 7.78
N GLU A 393 4.58 -22.93 7.73
CA GLU A 393 4.92 -24.23 7.18
C GLU A 393 4.25 -25.37 7.97
N GLU A 394 4.21 -25.28 9.32
CA GLU A 394 3.56 -26.26 10.20
C GLU A 394 2.03 -26.30 9.97
N ALA A 395 1.42 -25.13 9.83
CA ALA A 395 -0.01 -25.03 9.49
C ALA A 395 -0.30 -25.61 8.10
N GLY A 396 0.61 -25.39 7.13
CA GLY A 396 0.53 -25.99 5.79
C GLY A 396 0.64 -27.51 5.82
N GLU A 397 1.58 -28.06 6.59
CA GLU A 397 1.75 -29.51 6.77
C GLU A 397 0.48 -30.14 7.36
N TRP A 398 -0.09 -29.52 8.38
CA TRP A 398 -1.35 -29.99 8.96
C TRP A 398 -2.47 -30.02 7.93
N LEU A 399 -2.65 -28.96 7.11
CA LEU A 399 -3.66 -28.93 6.04
C LEU A 399 -3.45 -30.04 5.01
N ARG A 400 -2.20 -30.29 4.61
CA ARG A 400 -1.84 -31.40 3.71
C ARG A 400 -2.21 -32.76 4.31
N GLU A 401 -1.93 -33.01 5.59
CA GLU A 401 -2.27 -34.23 6.29
C GLU A 401 -3.78 -34.46 6.40
N GLN A 402 -4.57 -33.37 6.48
CA GLN A 402 -6.03 -33.47 6.44
C GLN A 402 -6.57 -33.76 5.04
N ASN A 403 -5.73 -33.75 4.00
CA ASN A 403 -6.12 -33.98 2.60
C ASN A 403 -7.38 -33.19 2.19
N ILE A 404 -7.37 -31.89 2.49
CA ILE A 404 -8.53 -31.00 2.27
C ILE A 404 -8.86 -30.88 0.78
N GLN A 405 -10.14 -31.00 0.46
CA GLN A 405 -10.68 -30.85 -0.91
C GLN A 405 -11.98 -30.05 -0.85
N ASP A 406 -12.33 -29.42 -1.98
CA ASP A 406 -13.55 -28.63 -2.17
C ASP A 406 -13.76 -27.61 -1.03
N SER A 407 -12.66 -27.11 -0.50
CA SER A 407 -12.61 -26.25 0.69
C SER A 407 -12.40 -24.79 0.30
N PHE A 408 -12.88 -23.89 1.15
CA PHE A 408 -12.66 -22.46 1.02
C PHE A 408 -11.80 -21.97 2.18
N LEU A 409 -10.69 -21.32 1.87
CA LEU A 409 -9.72 -20.88 2.87
C LEU A 409 -9.54 -19.35 2.84
N LEU A 410 -9.42 -18.75 4.02
CA LEU A 410 -8.86 -17.39 4.16
C LEU A 410 -7.45 -17.52 4.76
N VAL A 411 -6.44 -17.06 4.01
CA VAL A 411 -5.05 -17.02 4.46
C VAL A 411 -4.63 -15.57 4.63
N LYS A 412 -4.41 -15.13 5.88
CA LYS A 412 -4.08 -13.74 6.20
C LYS A 412 -3.09 -13.64 7.37
N GLY A 413 -2.22 -12.63 7.35
CA GLY A 413 -1.27 -12.35 8.43
C GLY A 413 -0.40 -11.14 8.13
N SER A 414 0.38 -10.71 9.13
CA SER A 414 1.36 -9.65 8.93
C SER A 414 2.49 -10.11 7.99
N ARG A 415 3.18 -9.14 7.39
CA ARG A 415 4.26 -9.42 6.42
C ARG A 415 5.37 -10.29 7.00
N SER A 416 5.67 -10.11 8.27
CA SER A 416 6.69 -10.89 8.98
C SER A 416 6.34 -12.38 9.10
N MET A 417 5.06 -12.72 9.06
CA MET A 417 4.59 -14.11 9.16
C MET A 417 4.72 -14.89 7.84
N GLN A 418 4.76 -14.20 6.68
CA GLN A 418 4.88 -14.84 5.36
C GLN A 418 3.84 -15.95 5.12
N MET A 419 2.58 -15.67 5.44
CA MET A 419 1.50 -16.67 5.41
C MET A 419 1.25 -17.27 4.02
N GLU A 420 1.70 -16.63 2.94
CA GLU A 420 1.68 -17.18 1.59
C GLU A 420 2.40 -18.53 1.45
N LYS A 421 3.33 -18.86 2.35
CA LYS A 421 4.04 -20.14 2.38
C LYS A 421 3.13 -21.34 2.61
N VAL A 422 1.99 -21.15 3.29
CA VAL A 422 0.97 -22.21 3.48
C VAL A 422 0.54 -22.81 2.14
N LEU A 423 0.50 -22.01 1.07
CA LEU A 423 0.07 -22.46 -0.27
C LEU A 423 1.01 -23.50 -0.91
N ASN A 424 2.22 -23.66 -0.41
CA ASN A 424 3.16 -24.67 -0.91
C ASN A 424 2.77 -26.10 -0.49
N TYR A 425 1.82 -26.24 0.41
CA TYR A 425 1.38 -27.52 0.99
C TYR A 425 -0.04 -27.94 0.54
N LEU A 426 -0.70 -27.10 -0.25
CA LEU A 426 -2.06 -27.29 -0.78
C LEU A 426 -2.08 -27.73 -2.25
#